data_59f2077c83cb162a6e2ab38a987ba3d0
#
_entry.id   59f2077c83cb162a6e2ab38a987ba3d0
#
_cell.length_a   1.000
_cell.length_b   1.000
_cell.length_c   1.000
_cell.angle_alpha   90.00
_cell.angle_beta   90.00
_cell.angle_gamma   90.00
#
_symmetry.space_group_name_H-M   'P 1'
#
loop_
_entity.id
_entity.type
_entity.pdbx_description
1 polymer ?
#
loop_
_entity_poly.entity_id
_entity_poly.type
_entity_poly.pdbx_seq_one_letter_code
_entity_poly.pdbx_strand_id
1 'polypeptide(L)'
;MKYSESENIELKREYTPDIKKEIIAFANTDGGDLYIGISDDGKVVGVAHPEKVLQQVTHVIRDGIRPDLTMFTNCRIKSIKSKNVIKISVARGTARPYYLSEKGLK
;
A
#
# COMPACT_ATOMS: atom_id res chain seq x y z
N MET A 1 -0.82 18.84 -8.87
CA MET A 1 -0.16 18.40 -7.64
C MET A 1 0.93 17.40 -7.95
N LYS A 2 2.07 17.57 -7.36
CA LYS A 2 3.22 16.71 -7.59
C LYS A 2 3.36 15.70 -6.44
N TYR A 3 3.50 14.44 -6.78
CA TYR A 3 3.69 13.40 -5.76
C TYR A 3 5.16 13.26 -5.42
N SER A 4 5.47 13.12 -4.14
CA SER A 4 6.82 12.85 -3.67
C SER A 4 6.77 12.05 -2.40
N GLU A 5 7.80 11.22 -2.18
CA GLU A 5 7.88 10.43 -0.97
C GLU A 5 8.18 11.30 0.24
N SER A 6 7.67 10.87 1.39
CA SER A 6 7.92 11.52 2.67
C SER A 6 7.72 10.44 3.74
N GLU A 7 7.77 10.82 5.03
CA GLU A 7 7.58 9.84 6.09
C GLU A 7 6.17 9.23 6.10
N ASN A 8 5.19 9.88 5.43
CA ASN A 8 3.83 9.35 5.37
C ASN A 8 3.32 9.18 3.94
N ILE A 9 4.21 9.20 2.95
CA ILE A 9 3.84 8.92 1.55
C ILE A 9 4.93 8.03 0.95
N GLU A 10 4.50 6.89 0.39
CA GLU A 10 5.39 5.96 -0.28
C GLU A 10 4.93 5.77 -1.72
N LEU A 11 5.85 5.86 -2.67
CA LEU A 11 5.56 5.70 -4.09
C LEU A 11 6.19 4.41 -4.59
N LYS A 12 5.41 3.62 -5.31
CA LYS A 12 5.86 2.38 -5.93
C LYS A 12 5.44 2.41 -7.40
N ARG A 13 6.40 2.15 -8.27
CA ARG A 13 6.12 2.12 -9.70
C ARG A 13 5.22 0.94 -10.05
N GLU A 14 5.44 -0.21 -9.41
CA GLU A 14 4.67 -1.42 -9.66
C GLU A 14 4.45 -2.18 -8.37
N TYR A 15 3.52 -3.13 -8.40
CA TYR A 15 3.21 -3.95 -7.25
C TYR A 15 4.32 -4.97 -6.99
N THR A 16 4.72 -5.09 -5.73
CA THR A 16 5.48 -6.23 -5.24
C THR A 16 4.93 -6.61 -3.86
N PRO A 17 5.05 -7.87 -3.44
CA PRO A 17 4.59 -8.26 -2.09
C PRO A 17 5.32 -7.53 -0.96
N ASP A 18 6.47 -6.93 -1.24
CA ASP A 18 7.24 -6.20 -0.23
C ASP A 18 6.53 -4.95 0.27
N ILE A 19 5.45 -4.51 -0.37
CA ILE A 19 4.66 -3.39 0.14
C ILE A 19 4.17 -3.65 1.56
N LYS A 20 4.11 -4.92 2.00
CA LYS A 20 3.75 -5.28 3.37
C LYS A 20 4.60 -4.51 4.38
N LYS A 21 5.87 -4.34 4.08
CA LYS A 21 6.81 -3.70 5.01
C LYS A 21 6.46 -2.23 5.22
N GLU A 22 6.15 -1.53 4.13
CA GLU A 22 5.77 -0.12 4.24
C GLU A 22 4.41 0.03 4.92
N ILE A 23 3.47 -0.86 4.60
CA ILE A 23 2.15 -0.81 5.23
C ILE A 23 2.26 -1.02 6.73
N ILE A 24 3.08 -1.98 7.15
CA ILE A 24 3.32 -2.24 8.58
C ILE A 24 3.95 -1.03 9.24
N ALA A 25 4.93 -0.40 8.59
CA ALA A 25 5.57 0.79 9.14
C ALA A 25 4.55 1.91 9.36
N PHE A 26 3.65 2.14 8.39
CA PHE A 26 2.60 3.14 8.55
C PHE A 26 1.66 2.79 9.71
N ALA A 27 1.23 1.53 9.80
CA ALA A 27 0.29 1.12 10.84
C ALA A 27 0.89 1.23 12.24
N ASN A 28 2.20 1.07 12.35
CA ASN A 28 2.90 1.16 13.64
C ASN A 28 3.28 2.58 14.02
N THR A 29 3.08 3.54 13.12
CA THR A 29 3.41 4.94 13.37
C THR A 29 2.14 5.80 13.21
N ASP A 30 2.20 6.82 12.40
CA ASP A 30 1.08 7.77 12.27
C ASP A 30 0.20 7.50 11.06
N GLY A 31 0.43 6.37 10.38
CA GLY A 31 -0.30 6.07 9.16
C GLY A 31 0.35 6.71 7.95
N GLY A 32 -0.24 6.51 6.78
CA GLY A 32 0.28 7.07 5.54
C GLY A 32 -0.43 6.54 4.32
N ASP A 33 -0.01 7.02 3.18
CA ASP A 33 -0.56 6.62 1.88
C ASP A 33 0.54 6.00 1.03
N LEU A 34 0.21 4.87 0.41
CA LEU A 34 1.09 4.20 -0.53
C LEU A 34 0.41 4.20 -1.89
N TYR A 35 1.14 4.60 -2.92
CA TYR A 35 0.63 4.62 -4.28
C TYR A 35 1.39 3.61 -5.13
N ILE A 36 0.66 2.78 -5.89
CA ILE A 36 1.24 1.87 -6.88
C ILE A 36 0.89 2.41 -8.25
N GLY A 37 1.89 2.64 -9.09
CA GLY A 37 1.72 3.26 -10.39
C GLY A 37 2.29 4.66 -10.49
N ILE A 38 3.07 5.07 -9.49
CA ILE A 38 3.76 6.35 -9.49
C ILE A 38 5.24 6.06 -9.20
N SER A 39 6.12 6.56 -10.06
CA SER A 39 7.55 6.33 -9.91
C SER A 39 8.16 7.24 -8.84
N ASP A 40 9.40 6.94 -8.46
CA ASP A 40 10.08 7.66 -7.37
C ASP A 40 10.19 9.16 -7.62
N ASP A 41 10.25 9.57 -8.88
CA ASP A 41 10.33 10.98 -9.23
C ASP A 41 8.95 11.66 -9.28
N GLY A 42 7.89 10.96 -8.88
CA GLY A 42 6.55 11.51 -8.84
C GLY A 42 5.78 11.42 -10.14
N LYS A 43 6.33 10.77 -11.15
CA LYS A 43 5.66 10.62 -12.44
C LYS A 43 4.60 9.53 -12.37
N VAL A 44 3.39 9.85 -12.80
CA VAL A 44 2.30 8.87 -12.85
C VAL A 44 2.49 7.98 -14.07
N VAL A 45 2.77 6.70 -13.84
CA VAL A 45 2.97 5.71 -14.92
C VAL A 45 1.78 4.77 -15.07
N GLY A 46 0.97 4.63 -14.02
CA GLY A 46 -0.22 3.78 -14.05
C GLY A 46 0.11 2.29 -13.91
N VAL A 47 -0.94 1.49 -13.74
CA VAL A 47 -0.84 0.02 -13.71
C VAL A 47 -1.70 -0.56 -14.82
N ALA A 48 -1.24 -1.65 -15.43
CA ALA A 48 -1.90 -2.23 -16.60
C ALA A 48 -3.20 -2.96 -16.26
N HIS A 49 -3.26 -3.62 -15.11
CA HIS A 49 -4.43 -4.40 -14.69
C HIS A 49 -4.81 -4.01 -13.26
N PRO A 50 -5.45 -2.84 -13.09
CA PRO A 50 -5.67 -2.29 -11.76
C PRO A 50 -6.52 -3.18 -10.85
N GLU A 51 -7.55 -3.85 -11.40
CA GLU A 51 -8.38 -4.74 -10.57
C GLU A 51 -7.59 -5.92 -10.04
N LYS A 52 -6.70 -6.46 -10.87
CA LYS A 52 -5.85 -7.57 -10.45
C LYS A 52 -4.88 -7.13 -9.36
N VAL A 53 -4.28 -5.96 -9.55
CA VAL A 53 -3.33 -5.42 -8.55
C VAL A 53 -4.07 -5.15 -7.25
N LEU A 54 -5.28 -4.60 -7.31
CA LEU A 54 -6.08 -4.35 -6.13
C LEU A 54 -6.34 -5.63 -5.36
N GLN A 55 -6.67 -6.73 -6.04
CA GLN A 55 -6.86 -8.03 -5.39
C GLN A 55 -5.58 -8.52 -4.73
N GLN A 56 -4.44 -8.38 -5.41
CA GLN A 56 -3.16 -8.79 -4.85
C GLN A 56 -2.85 -8.00 -3.57
N VAL A 57 -3.11 -6.71 -3.58
CA VAL A 57 -2.89 -5.86 -2.42
C VAL A 57 -3.77 -6.29 -1.24
N THR A 58 -5.06 -6.47 -1.48
CA THR A 58 -5.99 -6.84 -0.40
C THR A 58 -5.65 -8.20 0.17
N HIS A 59 -5.23 -9.15 -0.67
CA HIS A 59 -4.81 -10.47 -0.20
C HIS A 59 -3.55 -10.40 0.67
N VAL A 60 -2.56 -9.60 0.23
CA VAL A 60 -1.29 -9.53 0.96
C VAL A 60 -1.48 -8.86 2.32
N ILE A 61 -2.39 -7.90 2.41
CA ILE A 61 -2.71 -7.27 3.70
C ILE A 61 -3.39 -8.27 4.63
N ARG A 62 -4.40 -8.97 4.12
CA ARG A 62 -5.17 -9.91 4.92
C ARG A 62 -4.33 -11.08 5.40
N ASP A 63 -3.51 -11.64 4.51
CA ASP A 63 -2.80 -12.89 4.79
C ASP A 63 -1.38 -12.68 5.28
N GLY A 64 -0.79 -11.52 5.02
CA GLY A 64 0.63 -11.28 5.29
C GLY A 64 0.93 -10.43 6.51
N ILE A 65 -0.08 -9.87 7.16
CA ILE A 65 0.12 -8.95 8.29
C ILE A 65 -0.71 -9.40 9.47
N ARG A 66 -0.09 -9.38 10.66
CA ARG A 66 -0.76 -9.69 11.93
C ARG A 66 -0.42 -8.63 12.96
N PRO A 67 -1.31 -8.31 13.91
CA PRO A 67 -2.73 -8.68 13.90
C PRO A 67 -3.45 -8.16 12.65
N ASP A 68 -4.73 -8.53 12.48
CA ASP A 68 -5.49 -8.14 11.29
C ASP A 68 -5.51 -6.61 11.14
N LEU A 69 -5.11 -6.14 9.97
CA LEU A 69 -5.01 -4.71 9.69
C LEU A 69 -6.09 -4.23 8.71
N THR A 70 -6.99 -5.12 8.33
CA THR A 70 -7.97 -4.83 7.27
C THR A 70 -8.81 -3.60 7.59
N MET A 71 -9.24 -3.43 8.84
CA MET A 71 -10.07 -2.30 9.24
C MET A 71 -9.36 -0.95 9.18
N PHE A 72 -8.03 -0.97 9.15
CA PHE A 72 -7.22 0.26 9.16
C PHE A 72 -6.63 0.59 7.81
N THR A 73 -7.06 -0.14 6.77
CA THR A 73 -6.58 0.09 5.42
C THR A 73 -7.76 0.38 4.49
N ASN A 74 -7.53 1.23 3.51
CA ASN A 74 -8.49 1.51 2.45
C ASN A 74 -7.73 1.43 1.14
N CYS A 75 -8.08 0.47 0.30
CA CYS A 75 -7.40 0.23 -0.97
C CYS A 75 -8.38 0.52 -2.09
N ARG A 76 -7.98 1.35 -3.06
CA ARG A 76 -8.87 1.69 -4.15
C ARG A 76 -8.09 2.04 -5.40
N ILE A 77 -8.77 1.93 -6.54
CA ILE A 77 -8.25 2.38 -7.82
C ILE A 77 -8.56 3.86 -7.94
N LYS A 78 -7.56 4.65 -8.31
CA LYS A 78 -7.73 6.09 -8.49
C LYS A 78 -7.22 6.47 -9.87
N SER A 79 -7.99 7.28 -10.58
CA SER A 79 -7.55 7.79 -11.88
C SER A 79 -6.81 9.10 -11.66
N ILE A 80 -5.56 9.16 -12.10
CA ILE A 80 -4.74 10.36 -12.02
C ILE A 80 -4.14 10.58 -13.39
N LYS A 81 -4.39 11.76 -13.98
CA LYS A 81 -3.89 12.10 -15.32
C LYS A 81 -4.24 11.02 -16.33
N SER A 82 -5.47 10.52 -16.26
CA SER A 82 -6.01 9.51 -17.17
C SER A 82 -5.33 8.13 -17.05
N LYS A 83 -4.61 7.90 -15.96
CA LYS A 83 -3.97 6.61 -15.69
C LYS A 83 -4.48 6.06 -14.37
N ASN A 84 -4.59 4.74 -14.29
CA ASN A 84 -5.08 4.09 -13.07
C ASN A 84 -3.92 3.77 -12.15
N VAL A 85 -4.03 4.20 -10.90
CA VAL A 85 -3.09 3.86 -9.85
C VAL A 85 -3.86 3.22 -8.70
N ILE A 86 -3.15 2.50 -7.85
CA ILE A 86 -3.75 1.94 -6.64
C ILE A 86 -3.31 2.83 -5.48
N LYS A 87 -4.28 3.33 -4.73
CA LYS A 87 -4.00 4.11 -3.53
C LYS A 87 -4.36 3.26 -2.31
N ILE A 88 -3.40 3.09 -1.42
CA ILE A 88 -3.57 2.36 -0.18
C ILE A 88 -3.42 3.36 0.95
N SER A 89 -4.51 3.65 1.65
CA SER A 89 -4.47 4.54 2.80
C SER A 89 -4.42 3.69 4.06
N VAL A 90 -3.42 3.90 4.90
CA VAL A 90 -3.21 3.13 6.12
C VAL A 90 -3.35 4.06 7.30
N ALA A 91 -4.30 3.77 8.19
CA ALA A 91 -4.45 4.49 9.43
C ALA A 91 -3.52 3.88 10.49
N ARG A 92 -3.19 4.66 11.52
CA ARG A 92 -2.48 4.14 12.66
C ARG A 92 -3.31 3.04 13.31
N GLY A 93 -2.73 1.85 13.43
CA GLY A 93 -3.45 0.71 13.99
C GLY A 93 -3.55 0.78 15.49
N THR A 94 -4.57 0.11 16.05
CA THR A 94 -4.82 0.11 17.49
C THR A 94 -4.22 -1.10 18.19
N ALA A 95 -3.87 -2.16 17.46
CA ALA A 95 -3.33 -3.39 18.05
C ALA A 95 -1.82 -3.53 17.78
N ARG A 96 -1.11 -2.42 17.85
CA ARG A 96 0.33 -2.38 17.61
C ARG A 96 1.10 -3.19 18.64
N PRO A 97 2.25 -3.78 18.28
CA PRO A 97 2.89 -3.67 16.95
C PRO A 97 2.31 -4.66 15.96
N TYR A 98 2.27 -4.24 14.69
CA TYR A 98 1.94 -5.13 13.58
C TYR A 98 3.23 -5.73 13.03
N TYR A 99 3.13 -6.92 12.47
CA TYR A 99 4.31 -7.66 12.02
C TYR A 99 3.95 -8.58 10.86
N LEU A 100 4.96 -9.07 10.18
CA LEU A 100 4.77 -10.02 9.08
C LEU A 100 4.28 -11.35 9.60
N SER A 101 3.28 -11.91 8.94
CA SER A 101 2.76 -13.23 9.27
C SER A 101 3.79 -14.29 8.87
N GLU A 102 4.14 -15.18 9.80
CA GLU A 102 5.05 -16.28 9.50
C GLU A 102 4.50 -17.21 8.43
N LYS A 103 3.20 -17.34 8.38
CA LYS A 103 2.56 -18.18 7.38
C LYS A 103 2.90 -17.73 5.97
N GLY A 104 3.10 -16.45 5.77
CA GLY A 104 3.48 -15.90 4.49
C GLY A 104 4.93 -16.14 4.10
N LEU A 105 5.73 -16.70 5.00
CA LEU A 105 7.14 -16.97 4.75
C LEU A 105 7.39 -18.38 4.22
N LYS A 106 6.38 -19.18 4.12
CA LYS A 106 6.52 -20.56 3.67
C LYS A 106 6.27 -20.72 2.20
#